data_0f7953aa458122bb330017ebb5df8a1a
#
_entry.id   0f7953aa458122bb330017ebb5df8a1a
#
_cell.length_a   1.000
_cell.length_b   1.000
_cell.length_c   1.000
_cell.angle_alpha   90.00
_cell.angle_beta   90.00
_cell.angle_gamma   90.00
#
_symmetry.space_group_name_H-M   'P 1'
#
loop_
_entity.id
_entity.type
_entity.pdbx_description
1 polymer ?
#
loop_
_entity_poly.entity_id
_entity_poly.type
_entity_poly.pdbx_seq_one_letter_code
_entity_poly.pdbx_strand_id
1 'polypeptide(L)'
;FTARYTHKADWGNFVLTALARQITYKIGAADESETSFGVSASGRVNFGKNNLKFMLTQGAGLGRYVGLNVANGAVYDGSNLHTIDSTSGFVAYQHHWNDKFRSTFLYSFFEADNVMDALGAGYNPTKSSMSYSANLLYSPVKKLTFGAEYKVGTRETESGVDGDLNRIQMSVKYVF
;
A
#
# COMPACT_ATOMS: atom_id res chain seq x y z
N PHE A 1 -4.21 -5.82 -18.95
CA PHE A 1 -5.30 -6.73 -18.57
C PHE A 1 -5.43 -6.77 -17.05
N THR A 2 -6.67 -6.74 -16.55
CA THR A 2 -6.97 -6.92 -15.12
C THR A 2 -8.12 -7.88 -14.96
N ALA A 3 -8.06 -8.72 -13.93
CA ALA A 3 -9.13 -9.61 -13.54
C ALA A 3 -9.41 -9.45 -12.04
N ARG A 4 -10.68 -9.54 -11.66
CA ARG A 4 -11.12 -9.45 -10.27
C ARG A 4 -12.21 -10.47 -9.99
N TYR A 5 -12.02 -11.22 -8.90
CA TYR A 5 -13.05 -12.07 -8.33
C TYR A 5 -13.44 -11.53 -6.95
N THR A 6 -14.74 -11.48 -6.67
CA THR A 6 -15.26 -11.02 -5.37
C THR A 6 -16.24 -12.04 -4.83
N HIS A 7 -15.93 -12.57 -3.66
CA HIS A 7 -16.84 -13.39 -2.86
C HIS A 7 -17.43 -12.54 -1.74
N LYS A 8 -18.77 -12.56 -1.59
CA LYS A 8 -19.49 -11.87 -0.52
C LYS A 8 -20.24 -12.91 0.32
N ALA A 9 -20.18 -12.73 1.64
CA ALA A 9 -20.88 -13.56 2.61
C ALA A 9 -21.36 -12.70 3.79
N ASP A 10 -22.18 -13.22 4.67
CA ASP A 10 -22.69 -12.48 5.83
C ASP A 10 -21.59 -12.02 6.78
N TRP A 11 -20.51 -12.79 6.87
CA TRP A 11 -19.34 -12.44 7.67
C TRP A 11 -18.46 -11.35 7.03
N GLY A 12 -18.65 -11.00 5.75
CA GLY A 12 -17.84 -9.98 5.07
C GLY A 12 -17.62 -10.25 3.59
N ASN A 13 -16.42 -9.97 3.10
CA ASN A 13 -16.05 -10.20 1.72
C ASN A 13 -14.57 -10.56 1.56
N PHE A 14 -14.28 -11.29 0.49
CA PHE A 14 -12.94 -11.60 0.01
C PHE A 14 -12.80 -11.23 -1.46
N VAL A 15 -11.66 -10.69 -1.83
CA VAL A 15 -11.38 -10.22 -3.20
C VAL A 15 -10.01 -10.72 -3.63
N LEU A 16 -9.96 -11.34 -4.81
CA LEU A 16 -8.73 -11.64 -5.54
C LEU A 16 -8.66 -10.74 -6.76
N THR A 17 -7.49 -10.18 -7.03
CA THR A 17 -7.23 -9.36 -8.21
C THR A 17 -5.93 -9.80 -8.85
N ALA A 18 -5.91 -9.86 -10.18
CA ALA A 18 -4.72 -10.10 -10.97
C ALA A 18 -4.53 -8.97 -11.97
N LEU A 19 -3.29 -8.61 -12.24
CA LEU A 19 -2.86 -7.62 -13.22
C LEU A 19 -1.82 -8.25 -14.13
N ALA A 20 -1.93 -8.02 -15.44
CA ALA A 20 -0.87 -8.23 -16.41
C ALA A 20 -0.79 -7.00 -17.30
N ARG A 21 0.42 -6.45 -17.48
CA ARG A 21 0.65 -5.29 -18.34
C ARG A 21 2.02 -5.34 -18.99
N GLN A 22 2.23 -4.56 -20.02
CA GLN A 22 3.54 -4.26 -20.58
C GLN A 22 4.01 -2.89 -20.06
N ILE A 23 5.26 -2.82 -19.63
CA ILE A 23 5.98 -1.59 -19.35
C ILE A 23 6.91 -1.32 -20.53
N THR A 24 6.90 -0.11 -21.06
CA THR A 24 7.74 0.28 -22.18
C THR A 24 8.58 1.49 -21.80
N TYR A 25 9.87 1.45 -22.14
CA TYR A 25 10.81 2.54 -22.01
C TYR A 25 11.23 3.00 -23.41
N LYS A 26 10.96 4.27 -23.74
CA LYS A 26 11.31 4.86 -25.03
C LYS A 26 12.01 6.18 -24.83
N ILE A 27 13.33 6.21 -25.05
CA ILE A 27 14.14 7.44 -25.03
C ILE A 27 15.20 7.35 -26.13
N GLY A 28 15.15 8.28 -27.09
CA GLY A 28 16.08 8.28 -28.22
C GLY A 28 15.96 7.02 -29.09
N ALA A 29 17.03 6.24 -29.17
CA ALA A 29 17.07 4.98 -29.91
C ALA A 29 16.67 3.76 -29.04
N ALA A 30 16.54 3.93 -27.74
CA ALA A 30 16.11 2.85 -26.86
C ALA A 30 14.59 2.64 -26.95
N ASP A 31 14.17 1.41 -27.23
CA ASP A 31 12.75 0.97 -27.28
C ASP A 31 12.66 -0.43 -26.68
N GLU A 32 12.58 -0.47 -25.34
CA GLU A 32 12.57 -1.72 -24.55
C GLU A 32 11.22 -1.91 -23.87
N SER A 33 10.80 -3.17 -23.77
CA SER A 33 9.53 -3.53 -23.15
C SER A 33 9.64 -4.79 -22.31
N GLU A 34 9.05 -4.75 -21.11
CA GLU A 34 8.96 -5.88 -20.21
C GLU A 34 7.54 -6.15 -19.75
N THR A 35 7.23 -7.44 -19.55
CA THR A 35 5.93 -7.85 -19.04
C THR A 35 5.91 -7.82 -17.52
N SER A 36 4.87 -7.25 -16.97
CA SER A 36 4.66 -7.02 -15.53
C SER A 36 3.41 -7.76 -15.08
N PHE A 37 3.51 -8.44 -13.93
CA PHE A 37 2.42 -9.20 -13.33
C PHE A 37 2.25 -8.84 -11.87
N GLY A 38 1.02 -8.91 -11.39
CA GLY A 38 0.71 -8.75 -9.98
C GLY A 38 -0.55 -9.48 -9.57
N VAL A 39 -0.56 -9.90 -8.32
CA VAL A 39 -1.71 -10.49 -7.65
C VAL A 39 -1.97 -9.80 -6.33
N SER A 40 -3.24 -9.68 -5.96
CA SER A 40 -3.65 -9.11 -4.68
C SER A 40 -4.80 -9.89 -4.08
N ALA A 41 -4.67 -10.20 -2.80
CA ALA A 41 -5.74 -10.76 -1.97
C ALA A 41 -6.14 -9.73 -0.93
N SER A 42 -7.42 -9.42 -0.82
CA SER A 42 -7.92 -8.46 0.17
C SER A 42 -9.28 -8.86 0.70
N GLY A 43 -9.66 -8.31 1.84
CA GLY A 43 -10.94 -8.64 2.42
C GLY A 43 -11.31 -7.80 3.62
N ARG A 44 -12.55 -8.05 4.05
CA ARG A 44 -13.10 -7.52 5.30
C ARG A 44 -13.86 -8.62 6.00
N VAL A 45 -13.59 -8.81 7.28
CA VAL A 45 -14.31 -9.72 8.16
C VAL A 45 -15.03 -8.89 9.24
N ASN A 46 -16.32 -9.14 9.43
CA ASN A 46 -17.16 -8.43 10.41
C ASN A 46 -17.36 -9.29 11.67
N PHE A 47 -17.24 -8.63 12.82
CA PHE A 47 -17.44 -9.23 14.15
C PHE A 47 -18.42 -8.33 14.92
N GLY A 48 -19.71 -8.53 14.72
CA GLY A 48 -20.73 -7.61 15.24
C GLY A 48 -20.55 -6.20 14.70
N LYS A 49 -20.29 -5.22 15.57
CA LYS A 49 -20.00 -3.83 15.15
C LYS A 49 -18.55 -3.63 14.70
N ASN A 50 -17.64 -4.52 15.05
CA ASN A 50 -16.21 -4.44 14.74
C ASN A 50 -15.89 -5.07 13.39
N ASN A 51 -14.73 -4.75 12.82
CA ASN A 51 -14.26 -5.39 11.59
C ASN A 51 -12.74 -5.41 11.49
N LEU A 52 -12.24 -6.42 10.78
CA LEU A 52 -10.87 -6.55 10.33
C LEU A 52 -10.84 -6.37 8.82
N LYS A 53 -9.91 -5.56 8.32
CA LYS A 53 -9.60 -5.42 6.89
C LYS A 53 -8.15 -5.81 6.67
N PHE A 54 -7.89 -6.44 5.54
CA PHE A 54 -6.53 -6.82 5.15
C PHE A 54 -6.35 -6.73 3.65
N MET A 55 -5.10 -6.57 3.23
CA MET A 55 -4.66 -6.69 1.85
C MET A 55 -3.21 -7.19 1.84
N LEU A 56 -2.92 -8.10 0.91
CA LEU A 56 -1.59 -8.51 0.54
C LEU A 56 -1.49 -8.43 -0.98
N THR A 57 -0.44 -7.80 -1.49
CA THR A 57 -0.17 -7.63 -2.91
C THR A 57 1.27 -7.99 -3.19
N GLN A 58 1.51 -8.77 -4.24
CA GLN A 58 2.84 -9.15 -4.71
C GLN A 58 2.88 -9.13 -6.23
N GLY A 59 4.02 -8.74 -6.79
CA GLY A 59 4.27 -8.84 -8.22
C GLY A 59 5.43 -8.00 -8.70
N ALA A 60 5.76 -8.22 -9.97
CA ALA A 60 6.81 -7.52 -10.69
C ALA A 60 6.24 -6.29 -11.40
N GLY A 61 6.96 -5.18 -11.37
CA GLY A 61 6.60 -3.99 -12.11
C GLY A 61 5.38 -3.23 -11.59
N LEU A 62 5.02 -3.37 -10.32
CA LEU A 62 3.79 -2.81 -9.77
C LEU A 62 3.88 -1.31 -9.43
N GLY A 63 5.04 -0.71 -9.26
CA GLY A 63 5.36 0.65 -8.84
C GLY A 63 4.19 1.60 -8.58
N ARG A 64 3.57 2.11 -9.65
CA ARG A 64 2.45 3.09 -9.57
C ARG A 64 1.19 2.56 -8.90
N TYR A 65 1.01 1.23 -8.80
CA TYR A 65 -0.18 0.61 -8.20
C TYR A 65 0.00 0.31 -6.71
N VAL A 66 1.23 0.40 -6.22
CA VAL A 66 1.58 0.06 -4.85
C VAL A 66 2.29 1.25 -4.19
N GLY A 67 1.88 1.60 -2.98
CA GLY A 67 2.54 2.59 -2.14
C GLY A 67 2.70 3.98 -2.78
N LEU A 68 1.83 4.38 -3.73
CA LEU A 68 1.93 5.64 -4.47
C LEU A 68 3.29 5.84 -5.17
N ASN A 69 3.81 4.76 -5.75
CA ASN A 69 5.11 4.77 -6.43
C ASN A 69 6.30 5.02 -5.49
N VAL A 70 6.24 4.46 -4.28
CA VAL A 70 7.35 4.54 -3.29
C VAL A 70 8.62 3.84 -3.80
N ALA A 71 8.47 2.87 -4.71
CA ALA A 71 9.52 2.31 -5.56
C ALA A 71 9.07 2.33 -7.02
N ASN A 72 10.01 2.39 -7.95
CA ASN A 72 9.72 2.32 -9.38
C ASN A 72 9.18 0.93 -9.77
N GLY A 73 8.45 0.84 -10.87
CA GLY A 73 8.01 -0.47 -11.40
C GLY A 73 9.08 -1.17 -12.23
N ALA A 74 10.02 -0.42 -12.82
CA ALA A 74 11.09 -0.95 -13.64
C ALA A 74 12.29 -0.01 -13.65
N VAL A 75 13.45 -0.53 -14.02
CA VAL A 75 14.71 0.20 -14.22
C VAL A 75 15.32 -0.21 -15.56
N TYR A 76 15.92 0.75 -16.26
CA TYR A 76 16.66 0.54 -17.50
C TYR A 76 18.16 0.61 -17.23
N ASP A 77 18.92 -0.45 -17.58
CA ASP A 77 20.35 -0.56 -17.30
C ASP A 77 21.25 0.01 -18.42
N GLY A 78 20.66 0.58 -19.45
CA GLY A 78 21.33 1.07 -20.66
C GLY A 78 21.22 0.11 -21.84
N SER A 79 20.74 -1.12 -21.62
CA SER A 79 20.56 -2.14 -22.65
C SER A 79 19.22 -2.84 -22.52
N ASN A 80 18.77 -3.16 -21.30
CA ASN A 80 17.54 -3.91 -21.01
C ASN A 80 16.68 -3.20 -19.98
N LEU A 81 15.39 -3.44 -20.06
CA LEU A 81 14.43 -3.01 -19.05
C LEU A 81 14.18 -4.16 -18.06
N HIS A 82 14.37 -3.90 -16.76
CA HIS A 82 14.15 -4.88 -15.68
C HIS A 82 12.97 -4.45 -14.82
N THR A 83 12.02 -5.35 -14.58
CA THR A 83 10.95 -5.12 -13.62
C THR A 83 11.45 -5.27 -12.18
N ILE A 84 10.90 -4.48 -11.27
CA ILE A 84 11.20 -4.52 -9.84
C ILE A 84 10.08 -5.29 -9.15
N ASP A 85 10.44 -6.36 -8.44
CA ASP A 85 9.53 -7.12 -7.61
C ASP A 85 9.17 -6.35 -6.35
N SER A 86 7.92 -6.45 -5.94
CA SER A 86 7.48 -5.81 -4.71
C SER A 86 6.40 -6.61 -4.00
N THR A 87 6.45 -6.54 -2.67
CA THR A 87 5.44 -7.09 -1.78
C THR A 87 4.95 -6.00 -0.86
N SER A 88 3.63 -5.92 -0.68
CA SER A 88 3.03 -4.93 0.22
C SER A 88 1.75 -5.45 0.84
N GLY A 89 1.41 -4.90 1.98
CA GLY A 89 0.18 -5.28 2.63
C GLY A 89 -0.21 -4.38 3.79
N PHE A 90 -1.42 -4.60 4.26
CA PHE A 90 -1.86 -4.01 5.51
C PHE A 90 -2.87 -4.90 6.23
N VAL A 91 -2.97 -4.69 7.53
CA VAL A 91 -4.06 -5.16 8.37
C VAL A 91 -4.58 -3.99 9.20
N ALA A 92 -5.91 -3.87 9.28
CA ALA A 92 -6.57 -2.80 10.01
C ALA A 92 -7.75 -3.36 10.81
N TYR A 93 -7.72 -3.18 12.13
CA TYR A 93 -8.80 -3.56 13.03
C TYR A 93 -9.56 -2.32 13.50
N GLN A 94 -10.87 -2.28 13.23
CA GLN A 94 -11.76 -1.24 13.73
C GLN A 94 -12.56 -1.76 14.91
N HIS A 95 -12.42 -1.09 16.05
CA HIS A 95 -13.13 -1.35 17.29
C HIS A 95 -14.16 -0.24 17.57
N HIS A 96 -15.37 -0.63 17.86
CA HIS A 96 -16.43 0.26 18.36
C HIS A 96 -16.52 0.15 19.87
N TRP A 97 -16.09 1.18 20.57
CA TRP A 97 -16.18 1.27 22.03
C TRP A 97 -17.64 1.44 22.49
N ASN A 98 -18.39 2.24 21.74
CA ASN A 98 -19.82 2.47 21.89
C ASN A 98 -20.37 3.13 20.60
N ASP A 99 -21.62 3.62 20.64
CA ASP A 99 -22.25 4.22 19.45
C ASP A 99 -21.63 5.55 18.99
N LYS A 100 -20.84 6.21 19.84
CA LYS A 100 -20.21 7.50 19.53
C LYS A 100 -18.70 7.38 19.30
N PHE A 101 -18.03 6.39 19.88
CA PHE A 101 -16.57 6.25 19.84
C PHE A 101 -16.17 4.98 19.09
N ARG A 102 -15.21 5.12 18.18
CA ARG A 102 -14.53 4.00 17.52
C ARG A 102 -13.07 4.33 17.27
N SER A 103 -12.25 3.30 17.23
CA SER A 103 -10.82 3.38 16.92
C SER A 103 -10.47 2.43 15.80
N THR A 104 -9.45 2.78 15.02
CA THR A 104 -8.84 1.86 14.05
C THR A 104 -7.35 1.77 14.36
N PHE A 105 -6.86 0.54 14.46
CA PHE A 105 -5.44 0.21 14.55
C PHE A 105 -5.03 -0.37 13.21
N LEU A 106 -3.97 0.17 12.61
CA LEU A 106 -3.49 -0.23 11.31
C LEU A 106 -1.99 -0.49 11.36
N TYR A 107 -1.60 -1.58 10.73
CA TYR A 107 -0.23 -1.88 10.35
C TYR A 107 -0.15 -2.00 8.85
N SER A 108 0.90 -1.45 8.22
CA SER A 108 1.18 -1.63 6.80
C SER A 108 2.67 -1.77 6.57
N PHE A 109 3.02 -2.51 5.51
CA PHE A 109 4.39 -2.70 5.07
C PHE A 109 4.50 -2.67 3.54
N PHE A 110 5.69 -2.39 3.07
CA PHE A 110 6.11 -2.44 1.68
C PHE A 110 7.57 -2.88 1.62
N GLU A 111 7.89 -3.75 0.67
CA GLU A 111 9.24 -4.20 0.34
C GLU A 111 9.40 -4.21 -1.17
N ALA A 112 10.57 -3.79 -1.66
CA ALA A 112 10.97 -3.85 -3.06
C ALA A 112 12.29 -4.60 -3.17
N ASP A 113 12.38 -5.50 -4.14
CA ASP A 113 13.60 -6.17 -4.56
C ASP A 113 14.18 -5.40 -5.75
N ASN A 114 14.97 -4.37 -5.44
CA ASN A 114 15.52 -3.48 -6.44
C ASN A 114 16.67 -4.14 -7.20
N VAL A 115 16.69 -4.01 -8.52
CA VAL A 115 17.77 -4.54 -9.39
C VAL A 115 18.96 -3.57 -9.31
N MET A 116 19.78 -3.73 -8.25
CA MET A 116 20.86 -2.79 -7.92
C MET A 116 21.93 -2.71 -8.99
N ASP A 117 22.22 -3.81 -9.69
CA ASP A 117 23.19 -3.86 -10.78
C ASP A 117 22.77 -3.03 -12.00
N ALA A 118 21.46 -2.80 -12.16
CA ALA A 118 20.88 -1.98 -13.22
C ALA A 118 20.77 -0.48 -12.84
N LEU A 119 21.00 -0.16 -11.56
CA LEU A 119 20.91 1.20 -11.06
C LEU A 119 22.29 1.88 -11.12
N GLY A 120 22.35 3.06 -11.74
CA GLY A 120 23.59 3.84 -11.81
C GLY A 120 24.12 4.22 -10.42
N ALA A 121 25.42 4.51 -10.35
CA ALA A 121 26.07 4.94 -9.11
C ALA A 121 25.37 6.16 -8.50
N GLY A 122 25.06 6.09 -7.21
CA GLY A 122 24.39 7.17 -6.48
C GLY A 122 22.86 7.12 -6.46
N TYR A 123 22.23 6.17 -7.16
CA TYR A 123 20.81 5.92 -7.04
C TYR A 123 20.53 5.03 -5.81
N ASN A 124 19.70 5.54 -4.92
CA ASN A 124 19.42 4.88 -3.63
C ASN A 124 17.91 4.75 -3.42
N PRO A 125 17.26 3.74 -4.05
CA PRO A 125 15.83 3.56 -3.99
C PRO A 125 15.36 3.06 -2.61
N THR A 126 14.06 3.17 -2.39
CA THR A 126 13.41 2.56 -1.23
C THR A 126 13.50 1.04 -1.32
N LYS A 127 14.05 0.41 -0.28
CA LYS A 127 14.07 -1.03 -0.06
C LYS A 127 12.82 -1.47 0.66
N SER A 128 12.52 -0.83 1.79
CA SER A 128 11.36 -1.17 2.60
C SER A 128 10.72 0.04 3.27
N SER A 129 9.48 -0.10 3.67
CA SER A 129 8.81 0.83 4.58
C SER A 129 7.75 0.11 5.39
N MET A 130 7.54 0.56 6.62
CA MET A 130 6.45 0.09 7.45
C MET A 130 5.79 1.24 8.18
N SER A 131 4.52 1.08 8.56
CA SER A 131 3.85 2.06 9.39
C SER A 131 2.82 1.42 10.31
N TYR A 132 2.66 2.06 11.47
CA TYR A 132 1.59 1.79 12.43
C TYR A 132 0.78 3.06 12.63
N SER A 133 -0.53 2.95 12.69
CA SER A 133 -1.36 4.07 13.11
C SER A 133 -2.49 3.62 14.04
N ALA A 134 -2.88 4.53 14.91
CA ALA A 134 -4.04 4.39 15.77
C ALA A 134 -4.84 5.69 15.73
N ASN A 135 -6.14 5.58 15.56
CA ASN A 135 -7.03 6.75 15.59
C ASN A 135 -8.13 6.59 16.64
N LEU A 136 -8.70 7.71 17.03
CA LEU A 136 -9.94 7.79 17.78
C LEU A 136 -10.90 8.71 17.03
N LEU A 137 -12.08 8.20 16.73
CA LEU A 137 -13.16 8.94 16.08
C LEU A 137 -14.31 9.12 17.07
N TYR A 138 -14.76 10.35 17.23
CA TYR A 138 -15.90 10.73 18.07
C TYR A 138 -17.02 11.30 17.20
N SER A 139 -18.17 10.64 17.19
CA SER A 139 -19.37 11.07 16.45
C SER A 139 -20.48 11.39 17.44
N PRO A 140 -20.56 12.65 17.95
CA PRO A 140 -21.62 13.06 18.89
C PRO A 140 -23.01 12.92 18.29
N VAL A 141 -23.14 13.21 17.00
CA VAL A 141 -24.35 13.06 16.19
C VAL A 141 -24.00 12.41 14.85
N LYS A 142 -24.99 11.85 14.14
CA LYS A 142 -24.79 11.09 12.90
C LYS A 142 -24.05 11.86 11.79
N LYS A 143 -24.20 13.18 11.75
CA LYS A 143 -23.64 14.03 10.69
C LYS A 143 -22.25 14.61 11.02
N LEU A 144 -21.79 14.54 12.27
CA LEU A 144 -20.56 15.18 12.73
C LEU A 144 -19.62 14.15 13.32
N THR A 145 -18.36 14.14 12.87
CA THR A 145 -17.31 13.29 13.40
C THR A 145 -16.03 14.10 13.59
N PHE A 146 -15.45 14.02 14.77
CA PHE A 146 -14.12 14.49 15.09
C PHE A 146 -13.17 13.30 15.06
N GLY A 147 -11.94 13.50 14.59
CA GLY A 147 -10.92 12.47 14.52
C GLY A 147 -9.57 12.97 14.99
N ALA A 148 -8.85 12.11 15.70
CA ALA A 148 -7.44 12.25 15.98
C ALA A 148 -6.72 10.95 15.59
N GLU A 149 -5.57 11.04 14.93
CA GLU A 149 -4.73 9.91 14.52
C GLU A 149 -3.29 10.18 14.93
N TYR A 150 -2.64 9.16 15.48
CA TYR A 150 -1.19 9.10 15.63
C TYR A 150 -0.66 8.05 14.69
N LYS A 151 0.39 8.39 13.94
CA LYS A 151 1.06 7.51 12.99
C LYS A 151 2.56 7.56 13.19
N VAL A 152 3.17 6.39 13.25
CA VAL A 152 4.61 6.18 13.12
C VAL A 152 4.89 5.42 11.85
N GLY A 153 6.03 5.70 11.23
CA GLY A 153 6.46 5.00 10.03
C GLY A 153 7.98 5.01 9.94
N THR A 154 8.53 3.97 9.32
CA THR A 154 9.95 3.86 9.01
C THR A 154 10.10 3.61 7.52
N ARG A 155 11.21 4.07 6.95
CA ARG A 155 11.62 3.81 5.59
C ARG A 155 13.12 3.51 5.58
N GLU A 156 13.51 2.45 4.89
CA GLU A 156 14.89 2.07 4.63
C GLU A 156 15.16 2.12 3.12
N THR A 157 16.36 2.55 2.76
CA THR A 157 16.87 2.54 1.39
C THR A 157 17.89 1.43 1.19
N GLU A 158 18.26 1.11 -0.04
CA GLU A 158 19.22 0.04 -0.35
C GLU A 158 20.62 0.26 0.25
N SER A 159 21.02 1.51 0.46
CA SER A 159 22.28 1.83 1.14
C SER A 159 22.24 1.66 2.67
N GLY A 160 21.10 1.24 3.23
CA GLY A 160 20.92 1.11 4.68
C GLY A 160 20.65 2.44 5.39
N VAL A 161 20.39 3.52 4.65
CA VAL A 161 19.93 4.78 5.26
C VAL A 161 18.45 4.62 5.59
N ASP A 162 18.12 4.86 6.85
CA ASP A 162 16.76 4.82 7.37
C ASP A 162 16.25 6.21 7.76
N GLY A 163 14.95 6.32 7.88
CA GLY A 163 14.27 7.53 8.34
C GLY A 163 12.93 7.21 8.99
N ASP A 164 12.61 7.98 10.01
CA ASP A 164 11.40 7.83 10.81
C ASP A 164 10.42 8.98 10.58
N LEU A 165 9.15 8.63 10.64
CA LEU A 165 8.03 9.57 10.63
C LEU A 165 7.21 9.41 11.91
N ASN A 166 6.99 10.54 12.60
CA ASN A 166 5.99 10.65 13.66
C ASN A 166 5.00 11.75 13.29
N ARG A 167 3.70 11.43 13.25
CA ARG A 167 2.66 12.37 12.83
C ARG A 167 1.43 12.28 13.72
N ILE A 168 0.96 13.45 14.16
CA ILE A 168 -0.37 13.62 14.75
C ILE A 168 -1.22 14.37 13.74
N GLN A 169 -2.41 13.86 13.47
CA GLN A 169 -3.39 14.48 12.56
C GLN A 169 -4.74 14.57 13.24
N MET A 170 -5.39 15.72 13.10
CA MET A 170 -6.78 15.92 13.55
C MET A 170 -7.67 16.20 12.34
N SER A 171 -8.94 15.82 12.45
CA SER A 171 -9.92 16.02 11.40
C SER A 171 -11.30 16.29 11.97
N VAL A 172 -12.11 17.03 11.20
CA VAL A 172 -13.55 17.21 11.43
C VAL A 172 -14.26 16.89 10.12
N LYS A 173 -15.28 16.03 10.19
CA LYS A 173 -16.12 15.67 9.07
C LYS A 173 -17.57 16.03 9.39
N TYR A 174 -18.18 16.80 8.52
CA TYR A 174 -19.63 17.09 8.53
C TYR A 174 -20.25 16.56 7.23
N VAL A 175 -21.41 15.90 7.35
CA VAL A 175 -22.17 15.37 6.20
C VAL A 175 -23.46 16.15 6.09
N PHE A 176 -23.67 16.81 4.97
CA PHE A 176 -24.87 17.59 4.64
C PHE A 176 -26.09 16.72 4.36
#